data_65d1d653220492596c1bfc8586617694
#
_entry.id   65d1d653220492596c1bfc8586617694
#
_cell.length_a   1.000
_cell.length_b   1.000
_cell.length_c   1.000
_cell.angle_alpha   90.00
_cell.angle_beta   90.00
_cell.angle_gamma   90.00
#
_symmetry.space_group_name_H-M   'P 1'
#
loop_
_entity.id
_entity.type
_entity.pdbx_description
1 polymer ?
#
loop_
_entity_poly.entity_id
_entity_poly.type
_entity_poly.pdbx_seq_one_letter_code
_entity_poly.pdbx_strand_id
1 'polypeptide(L)'
;MGLGSITLNKASGGDGIPVEFQILKDDAVKVLHSICQQIWRIQKWPQDWKRSVFIPISKKGNAKECSDYRRLVLISHTSKVMLKILQARLQQYMNRELPDVQSGFRKARGTRDQIANIRWIIKKVRVPEKHLFLLS
;
A
#
# COMPACT_ATOMS: atom_id res chain seq x y z
N MET A 1 -0.69 -15.88 -7.27
CA MET A 1 -0.96 -14.50 -7.74
C MET A 1 -0.14 -13.39 -7.05
N GLY A 2 0.51 -13.61 -5.91
CA GLY A 2 1.28 -12.56 -5.21
C GLY A 2 2.70 -12.30 -5.72
N LEU A 3 3.37 -13.30 -6.28
CA LEU A 3 4.79 -13.21 -6.70
C LEU A 3 5.00 -12.46 -8.01
N GLY A 4 4.12 -12.62 -9.00
CA GLY A 4 4.24 -11.98 -10.32
C GLY A 4 4.09 -10.44 -10.33
N SER A 5 3.77 -9.82 -9.19
CA SER A 5 3.63 -8.36 -9.06
C SER A 5 4.80 -7.70 -8.32
N ILE A 6 5.87 -8.46 -8.02
CA ILE A 6 7.06 -7.95 -7.36
C ILE A 6 8.06 -7.51 -8.42
N THR A 7 8.47 -6.25 -8.38
CA THR A 7 9.49 -5.70 -9.29
C THR A 7 10.89 -6.01 -8.77
N LEU A 8 11.78 -6.37 -9.68
CA LEU A 8 13.22 -6.62 -9.45
C LEU A 8 13.98 -5.35 -9.04
N ASN A 9 15.22 -5.52 -8.61
CA ASN A 9 16.15 -4.42 -8.26
C ASN A 9 15.61 -3.50 -7.16
N LYS A 10 14.98 -4.07 -6.14
CA LYS A 10 14.53 -3.34 -4.95
C LYS A 10 15.48 -3.61 -3.78
N ALA A 11 15.72 -2.58 -2.97
CA ALA A 11 16.48 -2.71 -1.73
C ALA A 11 15.87 -3.78 -0.82
N SER A 12 16.72 -4.61 -0.21
CA SER A 12 16.30 -5.61 0.77
C SER A 12 15.63 -4.95 1.97
N GLY A 13 14.71 -5.67 2.61
CA GLY A 13 14.10 -5.25 3.88
C GLY A 13 15.04 -5.48 5.07
N GLY A 14 14.51 -5.34 6.28
CA GLY A 14 15.26 -5.57 7.53
C GLY A 14 15.74 -7.01 7.75
N ASP A 15 15.25 -7.95 6.94
CA ASP A 15 15.67 -9.36 6.93
C ASP A 15 16.88 -9.62 6.00
N GLY A 16 17.36 -8.63 5.26
CA GLY A 16 18.50 -8.75 4.35
C GLY A 16 18.26 -9.64 3.13
N ILE A 17 17.05 -10.16 2.94
CA ILE A 17 16.74 -11.08 1.84
C ILE A 17 16.46 -10.28 0.56
N PRO A 18 17.27 -10.43 -0.51
CA PRO A 18 17.03 -9.76 -1.78
C PRO A 18 15.72 -10.25 -2.42
N VAL A 19 15.09 -9.40 -3.21
CA VAL A 19 13.84 -9.73 -3.90
C VAL A 19 14.03 -10.87 -4.92
N GLU A 20 15.21 -10.97 -5.51
CA GLU A 20 15.61 -11.99 -6.48
C GLU A 20 15.53 -13.40 -5.91
N PHE A 21 15.77 -13.57 -4.60
CA PHE A 21 15.63 -14.85 -3.94
C PHE A 21 14.20 -15.42 -4.01
N GLN A 22 13.21 -14.55 -4.09
CA GLN A 22 11.79 -14.95 -4.19
C GLN A 22 11.36 -15.36 -5.60
N ILE A 23 12.19 -15.09 -6.61
CA ILE A 23 11.93 -15.42 -8.01
C ILE A 23 12.57 -16.77 -8.37
N LEU A 24 13.48 -17.23 -7.52
CA LEU A 24 14.14 -18.52 -7.67
C LEU A 24 13.20 -19.68 -7.37
N LYS A 25 12.61 -20.23 -8.45
CA LYS A 25 12.05 -21.60 -8.59
C LYS A 25 10.91 -22.03 -7.64
N ASP A 26 10.18 -23.04 -8.08
CA ASP A 26 9.02 -23.67 -7.44
C ASP A 26 9.22 -24.01 -5.95
N ASP A 27 10.45 -24.31 -5.53
CA ASP A 27 10.75 -24.65 -4.15
C ASP A 27 10.70 -23.44 -3.21
N ALA A 28 11.16 -22.26 -3.64
CA ALA A 28 11.01 -21.02 -2.86
C ALA A 28 9.54 -20.66 -2.69
N VAL A 29 8.73 -20.89 -3.71
CA VAL A 29 7.26 -20.67 -3.63
C VAL A 29 6.62 -21.63 -2.63
N LYS A 30 7.01 -22.91 -2.63
CA LYS A 30 6.51 -23.92 -1.67
C LYS A 30 6.86 -23.55 -0.24
N VAL A 31 8.12 -23.17 0.00
CA VAL A 31 8.57 -22.71 1.32
C VAL A 31 7.81 -21.49 1.78
N LEU A 32 7.67 -20.48 0.92
CA LEU A 32 6.94 -19.27 1.23
C LEU A 32 5.46 -19.56 1.55
N HIS A 33 4.84 -20.45 0.78
CA HIS A 33 3.46 -20.89 1.01
C HIS A 33 3.32 -21.58 2.37
N SER A 34 4.26 -22.49 2.71
CA SER A 34 4.28 -23.15 4.02
C SER A 34 4.41 -22.15 5.16
N ILE A 35 5.31 -21.17 5.05
CA ILE A 35 5.46 -20.08 6.03
C ILE A 35 4.16 -19.28 6.18
N CYS A 36 3.55 -18.90 5.07
CA CYS A 36 2.28 -18.16 5.10
C CYS A 36 1.15 -18.96 5.78
N GLN A 37 1.07 -20.26 5.51
CA GLN A 37 0.10 -21.16 6.16
C GLN A 37 0.37 -21.28 7.66
N GLN A 38 1.62 -21.39 8.07
CA GLN A 38 1.99 -21.47 9.48
C GLN A 38 1.65 -20.19 10.21
N ILE A 39 1.96 -19.01 9.64
CA ILE A 39 1.59 -17.71 10.20
C ILE A 39 0.07 -17.61 10.36
N TRP A 40 -0.68 -18.04 9.35
CA TRP A 40 -2.15 -18.05 9.40
C TRP A 40 -2.70 -18.94 10.51
N ARG A 41 -2.11 -20.12 10.70
CA ARG A 41 -2.52 -21.08 11.75
C ARG A 41 -2.19 -20.57 13.16
N ILE A 42 -0.96 -20.04 13.35
CA ILE A 42 -0.46 -19.60 14.66
C ILE A 42 -0.94 -18.19 15.00
N GLN A 43 -1.34 -17.40 13.98
CA GLN A 43 -1.72 -15.98 14.08
C GLN A 43 -0.63 -15.10 14.72
N LYS A 44 0.63 -15.50 14.57
CA LYS A 44 1.80 -14.75 15.05
C LYS A 44 2.72 -14.43 13.89
N TRP A 45 3.06 -13.16 13.75
CA TRP A 45 4.03 -12.69 12.77
C TRP A 45 5.45 -12.96 13.26
N PRO A 46 6.38 -13.40 12.40
CA PRO A 46 7.80 -13.47 12.72
C PRO A 46 8.32 -12.11 13.19
N GLN A 47 9.27 -12.11 14.14
CA GLN A 47 9.79 -10.86 14.70
C GLN A 47 10.49 -10.00 13.64
N ASP A 48 11.20 -10.62 12.70
CA ASP A 48 11.89 -9.92 11.61
C ASP A 48 10.91 -9.23 10.65
N TRP A 49 9.70 -9.76 10.51
CA TRP A 49 8.66 -9.13 9.69
C TRP A 49 7.98 -7.93 10.36
N LYS A 50 8.11 -7.81 11.67
CA LYS A 50 7.62 -6.66 12.45
C LYS A 50 8.60 -5.49 12.43
N ARG A 51 9.85 -5.73 12.03
CA ARG A 51 10.88 -4.69 11.94
C ARG A 51 10.81 -4.00 10.58
N SER A 52 10.96 -2.70 10.60
CA SER A 52 11.07 -1.89 9.40
C SER A 52 12.30 -0.99 9.50
N VAL A 53 12.96 -0.79 8.36
CA VAL A 53 14.09 0.13 8.23
C VAL A 53 13.57 1.46 7.71
N PHE A 54 13.87 2.54 8.42
CA PHE A 54 13.51 3.89 8.02
C PHE A 54 14.69 4.56 7.31
N ILE A 55 14.46 5.02 6.09
CA ILE A 55 15.45 5.78 5.32
C ILE A 55 14.91 7.20 5.15
N PRO A 56 15.60 8.22 5.72
CA PRO A 56 15.24 9.60 5.49
C PRO A 56 15.66 10.03 4.08
N ILE A 57 14.73 10.59 3.31
CA ILE A 57 14.99 11.17 2.00
C ILE A 57 14.72 12.67 2.08
N SER A 58 15.69 13.51 1.75
CA SER A 58 15.48 14.94 1.74
C SER A 58 14.45 15.35 0.68
N LYS A 59 13.56 16.26 1.05
CA LYS A 59 12.60 16.87 0.12
C LYS A 59 13.24 17.92 -0.79
N LYS A 60 14.31 18.57 -0.28
CA LYS A 60 15.07 19.64 -0.97
C LYS A 60 16.55 19.50 -0.63
N GLY A 61 17.42 20.08 -1.47
CA GLY A 61 18.89 19.94 -1.36
C GLY A 61 19.53 20.48 -0.07
N ASN A 62 18.87 21.35 0.71
CA ASN A 62 19.35 21.93 1.96
C ASN A 62 18.43 21.59 3.13
N ALA A 63 18.21 20.31 3.37
CA ALA A 63 17.39 19.84 4.47
C ALA A 63 18.13 20.03 5.82
N LYS A 64 17.62 20.90 6.68
CA LYS A 64 18.18 21.19 8.01
C LYS A 64 17.31 20.66 9.15
N GLU A 65 16.01 20.53 8.93
CA GLU A 65 15.04 20.10 9.93
C GLU A 65 14.45 18.73 9.61
N CYS A 66 13.97 18.01 10.63
CA CYS A 66 13.30 16.72 10.44
C CYS A 66 12.08 16.79 9.52
N SER A 67 11.40 17.93 9.50
CA SER A 67 10.28 18.25 8.61
C SER A 67 10.64 18.25 7.13
N ASP A 68 11.92 18.46 6.81
CA ASP A 68 12.45 18.50 5.44
C ASP A 68 12.70 17.12 4.86
N TYR A 69 12.52 16.07 5.65
CA TYR A 69 12.71 14.70 5.19
C TYR A 69 11.37 13.97 5.00
N ARG A 70 11.34 13.13 3.98
CA ARG A 70 10.33 12.07 3.82
C ARG A 70 10.92 10.77 4.37
N ARG A 71 10.14 10.04 5.11
CA ARG A 71 10.52 8.72 5.59
C ARG A 71 10.12 7.66 4.58
N LEU A 72 11.10 6.95 4.02
CA LEU A 72 10.88 5.73 3.27
C LEU A 72 10.97 4.57 4.25
N VAL A 73 9.98 3.71 4.24
CA VAL A 73 9.92 2.52 5.13
C VAL A 73 10.17 1.28 4.29
N LEU A 74 11.24 0.57 4.61
CA LEU A 74 11.55 -0.72 4.01
C LEU A 74 11.08 -1.83 4.96
N ILE A 75 10.22 -2.68 4.46
CA ILE A 75 9.77 -3.92 5.13
C ILE A 75 10.26 -5.14 4.36
N SER A 76 10.32 -6.29 5.03
CA SER A 76 10.67 -7.58 4.42
C SER A 76 9.88 -7.85 3.14
N HIS A 77 10.54 -8.35 2.11
CA HIS A 77 9.88 -8.74 0.86
C HIS A 77 8.93 -9.92 1.07
N THR A 78 9.27 -10.86 1.93
CA THR A 78 8.43 -12.01 2.29
C THR A 78 7.15 -11.55 2.98
N SER A 79 7.23 -10.58 3.89
CA SER A 79 6.05 -9.99 4.51
C SER A 79 5.15 -9.27 3.50
N LYS A 80 5.73 -8.59 2.49
CA LYS A 80 4.97 -7.96 1.38
C LYS A 80 4.15 -8.98 0.58
N VAL A 81 4.67 -10.20 0.37
CA VAL A 81 3.91 -11.25 -0.33
C VAL A 81 2.67 -11.62 0.47
N MET A 82 2.83 -11.87 1.77
CA MET A 82 1.69 -12.16 2.65
C MET A 82 0.67 -11.04 2.67
N LEU A 83 1.13 -9.77 2.80
CA LEU A 83 0.27 -8.60 2.76
C LEU A 83 -0.50 -8.48 1.44
N LYS A 84 0.13 -8.80 0.30
CA LYS A 84 -0.55 -8.83 -1.00
C LYS A 84 -1.63 -9.92 -1.11
N ILE A 85 -1.38 -11.09 -0.51
CA ILE A 85 -2.39 -12.16 -0.45
C ILE A 85 -3.60 -11.68 0.36
N LEU A 86 -3.36 -11.08 1.52
CA LEU A 86 -4.42 -10.53 2.37
C LEU A 86 -5.16 -9.39 1.66
N GLN A 87 -4.42 -8.46 1.04
CA GLN A 87 -5.00 -7.37 0.26
C GLN A 87 -5.92 -7.88 -0.85
N ALA A 88 -5.49 -8.89 -1.61
CA ALA A 88 -6.30 -9.45 -2.68
C ALA A 88 -7.63 -10.06 -2.17
N ARG A 89 -7.61 -10.71 -1.01
CA ARG A 89 -8.81 -11.25 -0.35
C ARG A 89 -9.71 -10.15 0.18
N LEU A 90 -9.15 -9.18 0.90
CA LEU A 90 -9.88 -8.05 1.45
C LEU A 90 -10.49 -7.16 0.36
N GLN A 91 -9.78 -6.99 -0.78
CA GLN A 91 -10.26 -6.17 -1.89
C GLN A 91 -11.59 -6.67 -2.46
N GLN A 92 -11.79 -7.98 -2.52
CA GLN A 92 -13.06 -8.56 -2.98
C GLN A 92 -14.21 -8.22 -2.02
N TYR A 93 -13.95 -8.31 -0.72
CA TYR A 93 -14.91 -7.95 0.31
C TYR A 93 -15.18 -6.43 0.30
N MET A 94 -14.14 -5.62 0.34
CA MET A 94 -14.25 -4.15 0.35
C MET A 94 -15.01 -3.61 -0.86
N ASN A 95 -14.78 -4.16 -2.06
CA ASN A 95 -15.49 -3.71 -3.26
C ASN A 95 -17.00 -3.92 -3.19
N ARG A 96 -17.44 -4.90 -2.38
CA ARG A 96 -18.86 -5.19 -2.19
C ARG A 96 -19.49 -4.32 -1.08
N GLU A 97 -18.74 -4.09 -0.01
CA GLU A 97 -19.25 -3.40 1.19
C GLU A 97 -19.08 -1.88 1.14
N LEU A 98 -18.09 -1.38 0.38
CA LEU A 98 -17.86 0.05 0.30
C LEU A 98 -18.91 0.73 -0.60
N PRO A 99 -19.54 1.81 -0.11
CA PRO A 99 -20.49 2.59 -0.91
C PRO A 99 -19.78 3.24 -2.10
N ASP A 100 -20.53 3.49 -3.19
CA ASP A 100 -19.99 4.04 -4.43
C ASP A 100 -19.41 5.45 -4.30
N VAL A 101 -19.86 6.19 -3.29
CA VAL A 101 -19.34 7.53 -2.99
C VAL A 101 -17.91 7.52 -2.44
N GLN A 102 -17.44 6.38 -1.89
CA GLN A 102 -16.08 6.25 -1.40
C GLN A 102 -15.10 6.24 -2.55
N SER A 103 -14.23 7.23 -2.61
CA SER A 103 -13.28 7.42 -3.70
C SER A 103 -11.84 7.13 -3.31
N GLY A 104 -11.48 7.34 -2.03
CA GLY A 104 -10.14 7.10 -1.53
C GLY A 104 -9.75 5.63 -1.60
N PHE A 105 -8.54 5.35 -2.08
CA PHE A 105 -7.95 4.00 -2.16
C PHE A 105 -8.73 2.98 -3.00
N ARG A 106 -9.66 3.43 -3.85
CA ARG A 106 -10.38 2.55 -4.80
C ARG A 106 -9.69 2.52 -6.16
N LYS A 107 -9.65 1.33 -6.74
CA LYS A 107 -9.18 1.15 -8.12
C LYS A 107 -10.10 1.90 -9.10
N ALA A 108 -9.52 2.53 -10.09
CA ALA A 108 -10.21 3.34 -11.11
C ALA A 108 -10.91 4.60 -10.58
N ARG A 109 -10.60 5.06 -9.38
CA ARG A 109 -11.05 6.35 -8.82
C ARG A 109 -9.84 7.27 -8.67
N GLY A 110 -9.58 8.08 -9.68
CA GLY A 110 -8.44 9.00 -9.69
C GLY A 110 -8.74 10.33 -8.99
N THR A 111 -7.68 11.00 -8.53
CA THR A 111 -7.78 12.36 -7.97
C THR A 111 -8.40 13.35 -8.96
N ARG A 112 -8.14 13.16 -10.27
CA ARG A 112 -8.75 13.97 -11.34
C ARG A 112 -10.26 13.92 -11.34
N ASP A 113 -10.82 12.72 -11.20
CA ASP A 113 -12.27 12.51 -11.22
C ASP A 113 -12.91 13.15 -9.99
N GLN A 114 -12.23 13.10 -8.85
CA GLN A 114 -12.72 13.75 -7.62
C GLN A 114 -12.67 15.27 -7.72
N ILE A 115 -11.63 15.84 -8.29
CA ILE A 115 -11.53 17.27 -8.55
C ILE A 115 -12.63 17.70 -9.52
N ALA A 116 -12.92 16.92 -10.56
CA ALA A 116 -14.00 17.22 -11.51
C ALA A 116 -15.37 17.19 -10.82
N ASN A 117 -15.62 16.18 -9.97
CA ASN A 117 -16.85 16.06 -9.19
C ASN A 117 -17.05 17.27 -8.26
N ILE A 118 -16.01 17.67 -7.51
CA ILE A 118 -16.07 18.82 -6.62
C ILE A 118 -16.35 20.10 -7.43
N ARG A 119 -15.67 20.31 -8.55
CA ARG A 119 -15.90 21.46 -9.42
C ARG A 119 -17.33 21.50 -9.97
N TRP A 120 -17.86 20.35 -10.35
CA TRP A 120 -19.24 20.22 -10.82
C TRP A 120 -20.24 20.58 -9.70
N ILE A 121 -20.04 20.07 -8.48
CA ILE A 121 -20.88 20.38 -7.32
C ILE A 121 -20.85 21.87 -7.03
N ILE A 122 -19.65 22.49 -6.96
CA ILE A 122 -19.50 23.93 -6.73
C ILE A 122 -20.26 24.75 -7.78
N LYS A 123 -20.13 24.37 -9.06
CA LYS A 123 -20.85 25.04 -10.15
C LYS A 123 -22.37 24.93 -9.98
N LYS A 124 -22.83 23.71 -9.62
CA LYS A 124 -24.28 23.47 -9.43
C LYS A 124 -24.86 24.16 -8.21
N VAL A 125 -24.09 24.36 -7.16
CA VAL A 125 -24.52 25.08 -5.94
C VAL A 125 -24.56 26.58 -6.14
N ARG A 126 -23.65 27.14 -6.95
CA ARG A 126 -23.63 28.59 -7.24
C ARG A 126 -24.86 29.09 -7.99
N VAL A 127 -25.49 28.25 -8.80
CA VAL A 127 -26.67 28.64 -9.59
C VAL A 127 -27.92 28.96 -8.73
N PRO A 128 -28.27 28.15 -7.68
CA PRO A 128 -29.41 28.42 -6.80
C PRO A 128 -29.07 29.15 -5.48
N GLU A 129 -27.89 29.79 -5.35
CA GLU A 129 -27.42 30.46 -4.11
C GLU A 129 -27.46 29.60 -2.84
N LYS A 130 -27.18 28.33 -2.99
CA LYS A 130 -27.12 27.39 -1.86
C LYS A 130 -25.77 27.41 -1.17
N HIS A 131 -25.74 27.23 0.15
CA HIS A 131 -24.53 27.09 0.92
C HIS A 131 -23.99 25.66 0.80
N LEU A 132 -22.68 25.53 0.55
CA LEU A 132 -21.97 24.27 0.49
C LEU A 132 -20.91 24.25 1.59
N PHE A 133 -20.98 23.24 2.48
CA PHE A 133 -19.96 22.97 3.49
C PHE A 133 -19.10 21.79 3.04
N LEU A 134 -17.81 22.00 2.90
CA LEU A 134 -16.82 20.96 2.61
C LEU A 134 -16.01 20.71 3.87
N LEU A 135 -16.05 19.48 4.36
CA LEU A 135 -15.21 19.00 5.46
C LEU A 135 -14.05 18.19 4.89
N SER A 136 -12.80 18.53 5.26
CA SER A 136 -11.58 17.83 4.86
C SER A 136 -10.97 17.09 6.03
#